data_95d360bd2569fc09ec5a25657eb58a49
#
_entry.id   95d360bd2569fc09ec5a25657eb58a49
#
_cell.length_a   1.000
_cell.length_b   1.000
_cell.length_c   1.000
_cell.angle_alpha   90.00
_cell.angle_beta   90.00
_cell.angle_gamma   90.00
#
_symmetry.space_group_name_H-M   'P 1'
#
loop_
_entity.id
_entity.type
_entity.pdbx_description
1 polymer ?
#
loop_
_entity_poly.entity_id
_entity_poly.type
_entity_poly.pdbx_seq_one_letter_code
_entity_poly.pdbx_strand_id
1 'polypeptide(L)'
;MKAETDIAPRYDVIVIGGGHAGCEAAAAAARFGAQTLLVTHKLETIGEMSCNPAIGGVGKGHLVREIDALDGLMGRVADQAGIQFRLLNRRKGPAVHGPRTQADRKLYRLAMQAAIAETENLHVLAQPVDDVVVHEGRCCGIITADGKRINAAAIVLTTGTFLDGIVHIGTQRIPAGRHGEAPAITLSKRLYALAGESGALSLGR
;
A
#
# COMPACT_ATOMS: atom_id res chain seq x y z
N MET A 1 -19.44 19.69 -28.54
CA MET A 1 -18.76 18.93 -27.49
C MET A 1 -17.93 17.87 -28.18
N LYS A 2 -16.63 18.06 -28.25
CA LYS A 2 -15.72 17.00 -28.76
C LYS A 2 -15.58 15.97 -27.65
N ALA A 3 -15.88 14.72 -27.93
CA ALA A 3 -15.58 13.61 -27.05
C ALA A 3 -14.08 13.61 -26.76
N GLU A 4 -13.73 13.71 -25.49
CA GLU A 4 -12.35 13.57 -24.99
C GLU A 4 -12.01 12.08 -24.96
N THR A 5 -11.91 11.51 -26.17
CA THR A 5 -11.52 10.14 -26.41
C THR A 5 -10.03 10.16 -26.75
N ASP A 6 -9.30 9.34 -26.02
CA ASP A 6 -7.89 9.00 -26.26
C ASP A 6 -6.88 9.81 -25.43
N ILE A 7 -6.96 9.61 -24.11
CA ILE A 7 -5.83 9.97 -23.25
C ILE A 7 -5.02 8.68 -23.04
N ALA A 8 -3.91 8.56 -23.74
CA ALA A 8 -2.95 7.48 -23.50
C ALA A 8 -2.63 7.39 -21.99
N PRO A 9 -2.48 6.20 -21.42
CA PRO A 9 -2.16 6.06 -20.01
C PRO A 9 -0.85 6.79 -19.72
N ARG A 10 -0.86 7.65 -18.70
CA ARG A 10 0.34 8.38 -18.28
C ARG A 10 1.28 7.44 -17.51
N TYR A 11 0.71 6.47 -16.80
CA TYR A 11 1.42 5.46 -16.03
C TYR A 11 0.97 4.06 -16.46
N ASP A 12 1.88 3.10 -16.36
CA ASP A 12 1.53 1.70 -16.55
C ASP A 12 0.78 1.19 -15.32
N VAL A 13 1.25 1.57 -14.13
CA VAL A 13 0.65 1.16 -12.85
C VAL A 13 0.49 2.35 -11.91
N ILE A 14 -0.68 2.46 -11.30
CA ILE A 14 -0.89 3.33 -10.12
C ILE A 14 -1.14 2.45 -8.91
N VAL A 15 -0.37 2.68 -7.84
CA VAL A 15 -0.55 2.02 -6.53
C VAL A 15 -1.13 3.03 -5.55
N ILE A 16 -2.28 2.70 -4.95
CA ILE A 16 -2.96 3.57 -3.98
C ILE A 16 -2.70 3.07 -2.57
N GLY A 17 -1.96 3.87 -1.79
CA GLY A 17 -1.60 3.60 -0.40
C GLY A 17 -0.11 3.40 -0.17
N GLY A 18 0.52 4.24 0.65
CA GLY A 18 1.96 4.22 0.97
C GLY A 18 2.34 3.33 2.17
N GLY A 19 1.50 2.34 2.52
CA GLY A 19 1.83 1.33 3.52
C GLY A 19 2.80 0.27 2.99
N HIS A 20 3.11 -0.76 3.80
CA HIS A 20 4.06 -1.81 3.41
C HIS A 20 3.70 -2.48 2.08
N ALA A 21 2.43 -2.88 1.90
CA ALA A 21 1.96 -3.53 0.68
C ALA A 21 2.09 -2.61 -0.54
N GLY A 22 1.81 -1.30 -0.37
CA GLY A 22 1.94 -0.33 -1.45
C GLY A 22 3.39 -0.05 -1.83
N CYS A 23 4.28 0.09 -0.86
CA CYS A 23 5.71 0.25 -1.12
C CYS A 23 6.26 -0.95 -1.90
N GLU A 24 5.91 -2.18 -1.50
CA GLU A 24 6.34 -3.41 -2.20
C GLU A 24 5.76 -3.49 -3.61
N ALA A 25 4.45 -3.25 -3.77
CA ALA A 25 3.80 -3.31 -5.07
C ALA A 25 4.37 -2.26 -6.04
N ALA A 26 4.57 -1.03 -5.57
CA ALA A 26 5.10 0.05 -6.38
C ALA A 26 6.56 -0.21 -6.79
N ALA A 27 7.41 -0.61 -5.84
CA ALA A 27 8.79 -0.94 -6.13
C ALA A 27 8.91 -2.16 -7.06
N ALA A 28 8.09 -3.18 -6.89
CA ALA A 28 8.06 -4.33 -7.77
C ALA A 28 7.70 -3.94 -9.20
N ALA A 29 6.59 -3.21 -9.40
CA ALA A 29 6.17 -2.75 -10.73
C ALA A 29 7.27 -1.92 -11.41
N ALA A 30 7.87 -0.98 -10.68
CA ALA A 30 8.93 -0.11 -11.18
C ALA A 30 10.20 -0.88 -11.56
N ARG A 31 10.61 -1.89 -10.76
CA ARG A 31 11.75 -2.77 -11.09
C ARG A 31 11.52 -3.59 -12.34
N PHE A 32 10.28 -3.94 -12.66
CA PHE A 32 9.93 -4.58 -13.95
C PHE A 32 9.90 -3.61 -15.13
N GLY A 33 10.26 -2.34 -14.93
CA GLY A 33 10.32 -1.31 -15.97
C GLY A 33 9.02 -0.57 -16.21
N ALA A 34 7.97 -0.81 -15.43
CA ALA A 34 6.70 -0.11 -15.55
C ALA A 34 6.83 1.33 -15.01
N GLN A 35 6.31 2.31 -15.76
CA GLN A 35 6.16 3.69 -15.25
C GLN A 35 5.09 3.69 -14.15
N THR A 36 5.53 3.77 -12.91
CA THR A 36 4.71 3.53 -11.72
C THR A 36 4.48 4.81 -10.93
N LEU A 37 3.25 5.00 -10.46
CA LEU A 37 2.88 6.07 -9.55
C LEU A 37 2.42 5.49 -8.21
N LEU A 38 3.09 5.83 -7.13
CA LEU A 38 2.62 5.58 -5.76
C LEU A 38 1.85 6.81 -5.26
N VAL A 39 0.58 6.64 -4.95
CA VAL A 39 -0.27 7.70 -4.41
C VAL A 39 -0.55 7.45 -2.94
N THR A 40 -0.30 8.45 -2.11
CA THR A 40 -0.49 8.37 -0.65
C THR A 40 -1.02 9.70 -0.10
N HIS A 41 -1.60 9.70 1.08
CA HIS A 41 -2.10 10.94 1.70
C HIS A 41 -0.96 11.91 2.06
N LYS A 42 0.16 11.37 2.57
CA LYS A 42 1.31 12.16 3.05
C LYS A 42 2.61 11.42 2.77
N LEU A 43 3.63 12.12 2.29
CA LEU A 43 4.95 11.55 2.05
C LEU A 43 5.59 11.01 3.32
N GLU A 44 5.42 11.74 4.42
CA GLU A 44 6.02 11.43 5.72
C GLU A 44 5.51 10.12 6.32
N THR A 45 4.37 9.60 5.83
CA THR A 45 3.77 8.35 6.33
C THR A 45 4.07 7.13 5.46
N ILE A 46 4.84 7.28 4.39
CA ILE A 46 5.30 6.15 3.59
C ILE A 46 6.11 5.19 4.46
N GLY A 47 5.75 3.91 4.45
CA GLY A 47 6.41 2.88 5.24
C GLY A 47 6.12 2.93 6.75
N GLU A 48 5.13 3.72 7.20
CA GLU A 48 4.77 3.83 8.62
C GLU A 48 4.31 2.48 9.20
N MET A 49 4.90 2.10 10.33
CA MET A 49 4.46 0.94 11.12
C MET A 49 3.28 1.33 12.00
N SER A 50 2.07 0.92 11.65
CA SER A 50 0.84 1.25 12.37
C SER A 50 0.61 0.45 13.66
N CYS A 51 1.29 -0.70 13.81
CA CYS A 51 1.15 -1.60 14.96
C CYS A 51 2.48 -1.79 15.70
N ASN A 52 2.82 -3.04 16.02
CA ASN A 52 4.08 -3.39 16.65
C ASN A 52 5.28 -3.03 15.76
N PRO A 53 6.35 -2.45 16.32
CA PRO A 53 7.55 -2.12 15.56
C PRO A 53 8.38 -3.38 15.28
N ALA A 54 7.79 -4.34 14.58
CA ALA A 54 8.41 -5.61 14.24
C ALA A 54 8.04 -6.10 12.85
N ILE A 55 9.02 -6.59 12.13
CA ILE A 55 8.88 -7.25 10.85
C ILE A 55 9.15 -8.74 11.02
N GLY A 56 8.27 -9.58 10.50
CA GLY A 56 8.39 -11.02 10.60
C GLY A 56 7.55 -11.65 11.72
N GLY A 57 7.95 -12.84 12.14
CA GLY A 57 7.20 -13.71 13.05
C GLY A 57 6.54 -14.87 12.32
N VAL A 58 5.72 -15.66 13.03
CA VAL A 58 4.97 -16.78 12.44
C VAL A 58 3.95 -16.25 11.44
N GLY A 59 3.92 -16.78 10.22
CA GLY A 59 3.11 -16.27 9.11
C GLY A 59 3.76 -15.09 8.41
N LYS A 60 3.81 -13.91 9.04
CA LYS A 60 4.41 -12.71 8.44
C LYS A 60 5.89 -12.93 8.04
N GLY A 61 6.69 -13.62 8.85
CA GLY A 61 8.09 -13.89 8.52
C GLY A 61 8.26 -14.79 7.30
N HIS A 62 7.29 -15.68 7.03
CA HIS A 62 7.29 -16.49 5.80
C HIS A 62 7.02 -15.63 4.58
N LEU A 63 5.99 -14.76 4.63
CA LEU A 63 5.68 -13.84 3.54
C LEU A 63 6.81 -12.85 3.26
N VAL A 64 7.46 -12.32 4.32
CA VAL A 64 8.61 -11.43 4.15
C VAL A 64 9.75 -12.12 3.41
N ARG A 65 10.03 -13.41 3.71
CA ARG A 65 11.05 -14.17 2.98
C ARG A 65 10.70 -14.43 1.52
N GLU A 66 9.41 -14.61 1.22
CA GLU A 66 8.95 -14.79 -0.17
C GLU A 66 9.17 -13.51 -0.99
N ILE A 67 8.77 -12.34 -0.46
CA ILE A 67 9.00 -11.08 -1.15
C ILE A 67 10.48 -10.69 -1.20
N ASP A 68 11.27 -11.01 -0.17
CA ASP A 68 12.73 -10.80 -0.14
C ASP A 68 13.43 -11.62 -1.24
N ALA A 69 13.01 -12.86 -1.44
CA ALA A 69 13.50 -13.70 -2.54
C ALA A 69 13.18 -13.13 -3.94
N LEU A 70 12.21 -12.23 -4.04
CA LEU A 70 11.81 -11.49 -5.23
C LEU A 70 12.38 -10.05 -5.25
N ASP A 71 13.43 -9.79 -4.49
CA ASP A 71 14.08 -8.48 -4.34
C ASP A 71 13.18 -7.40 -3.70
N GLY A 72 12.32 -7.79 -2.74
CA GLY A 72 11.45 -6.89 -2.01
C GLY A 72 12.21 -5.94 -1.07
N LEU A 73 11.54 -4.86 -0.67
CA LEU A 73 12.13 -3.81 0.16
C LEU A 73 12.10 -4.13 1.65
N MET A 74 11.03 -4.79 2.12
CA MET A 74 10.72 -4.92 3.55
C MET A 74 11.83 -5.60 4.34
N GLY A 75 12.43 -6.67 3.81
CA GLY A 75 13.55 -7.38 4.45
C GLY A 75 14.77 -6.47 4.59
N ARG A 76 15.19 -5.86 3.50
CA ARG A 76 16.35 -4.94 3.44
C ARG A 76 16.20 -3.72 4.36
N VAL A 77 15.01 -3.13 4.37
CA VAL A 77 14.70 -1.97 5.23
C VAL A 77 14.62 -2.40 6.71
N ALA A 78 14.10 -3.60 6.98
CA ALA A 78 14.09 -4.14 8.33
C ALA A 78 15.50 -4.39 8.89
N ASP A 79 16.43 -4.82 8.05
CA ASP A 79 17.83 -5.01 8.44
C ASP A 79 18.52 -3.68 8.80
N GLN A 80 18.21 -2.61 8.08
CA GLN A 80 18.75 -1.25 8.36
C GLN A 80 18.20 -0.66 9.66
N ALA A 81 16.96 -0.99 10.03
CA ALA A 81 16.27 -0.44 11.20
C ALA A 81 16.23 -1.41 12.39
N GLY A 82 16.83 -2.57 12.27
CA GLY A 82 16.73 -3.65 13.24
C GLY A 82 17.44 -3.35 14.56
N ILE A 83 16.72 -3.53 15.67
CA ILE A 83 17.23 -3.42 17.03
C ILE A 83 17.56 -4.81 17.58
N GLN A 84 16.72 -5.80 17.27
CA GLN A 84 16.87 -7.18 17.72
C GLN A 84 16.38 -8.15 16.65
N PHE A 85 17.16 -9.20 16.41
CA PHE A 85 16.85 -10.25 15.45
C PHE A 85 16.64 -11.57 16.17
N ARG A 86 15.55 -12.28 15.85
CA ARG A 86 15.23 -13.58 16.41
C ARG A 86 14.67 -14.53 15.37
N LEU A 87 15.05 -15.80 15.47
CA LEU A 87 14.34 -16.88 14.82
C LEU A 87 13.37 -17.48 15.84
N LEU A 88 12.06 -17.31 15.60
CA LEU A 88 11.02 -17.88 16.46
C LEU A 88 10.88 -19.38 16.20
N ASN A 89 10.42 -20.09 17.22
CA ASN A 89 10.14 -21.53 17.16
C ASN A 89 11.34 -22.43 16.81
N ARG A 90 12.56 -22.04 17.17
CA ARG A 90 13.81 -22.79 16.88
C ARG A 90 13.79 -24.25 17.32
N ARG A 91 12.98 -24.58 18.34
CA ARG A 91 12.83 -25.97 18.88
C ARG A 91 11.70 -26.74 18.19
N LYS A 92 11.04 -26.17 17.19
CA LYS A 92 9.96 -26.75 16.38
C LYS A 92 10.49 -27.16 15.01
N GLY A 93 9.63 -27.78 14.20
CA GLY A 93 9.98 -28.09 12.82
C GLY A 93 10.24 -26.88 11.95
N PRO A 94 11.02 -27.01 10.85
CA PRO A 94 11.41 -25.90 9.98
C PRO A 94 10.25 -25.09 9.43
N ALA A 95 9.09 -25.69 9.19
CA ALA A 95 7.90 -25.04 8.64
C ALA A 95 7.36 -23.90 9.50
N VAL A 96 7.66 -23.86 10.80
CA VAL A 96 7.22 -22.81 11.72
C VAL A 96 8.37 -21.92 12.20
N HIS A 97 9.56 -22.06 11.64
CA HIS A 97 10.68 -21.16 11.88
C HIS A 97 10.37 -19.80 11.25
N GLY A 98 10.07 -18.79 12.07
CA GLY A 98 9.76 -17.43 11.61
C GLY A 98 10.84 -16.44 12.01
N PRO A 99 11.62 -15.88 11.07
CA PRO A 99 12.49 -14.76 11.38
C PRO A 99 11.65 -13.56 11.82
N ARG A 100 12.14 -12.84 12.82
CA ARG A 100 11.51 -11.64 13.34
C ARG A 100 12.57 -10.61 13.71
N THR A 101 12.39 -9.40 13.20
CA THR A 101 13.19 -8.23 13.54
C THR A 101 12.35 -7.26 14.35
N GLN A 102 12.79 -6.91 15.56
CA GLN A 102 12.29 -5.74 16.26
C GLN A 102 13.00 -4.52 15.67
N ALA A 103 12.25 -3.50 15.24
CA ALA A 103 12.80 -2.37 14.50
C ALA A 103 12.54 -1.03 15.21
N ASP A 104 13.42 -0.07 15.00
CA ASP A 104 13.14 1.33 15.29
C ASP A 104 12.17 1.87 14.23
N ARG A 105 11.03 2.40 14.66
CA ARG A 105 9.97 2.91 13.75
C ARG A 105 10.45 4.06 12.88
N LYS A 106 11.22 4.97 13.45
CA LYS A 106 11.71 6.16 12.74
C LYS A 106 12.75 5.76 11.70
N LEU A 107 13.71 4.92 12.07
CA LEU A 107 14.73 4.43 11.16
C LEU A 107 14.10 3.60 10.03
N TYR A 108 13.16 2.70 10.33
CA TYR A 108 12.45 1.90 9.34
C TYR A 108 11.72 2.79 8.32
N ARG A 109 10.97 3.78 8.80
CA ARG A 109 10.24 4.71 7.93
C ARG A 109 11.20 5.50 7.04
N LEU A 110 12.27 6.05 7.59
CA LEU A 110 13.26 6.81 6.81
C LEU A 110 13.95 5.93 5.76
N ALA A 111 14.33 4.71 6.12
CA ALA A 111 14.94 3.77 5.20
C ALA A 111 13.96 3.35 4.07
N MET A 112 12.67 3.15 4.38
CA MET A 112 11.66 2.87 3.37
C MET A 112 11.45 4.06 2.42
N GLN A 113 11.39 5.28 2.95
CA GLN A 113 11.27 6.50 2.14
C GLN A 113 12.48 6.68 1.22
N ALA A 114 13.69 6.44 1.71
CA ALA A 114 14.89 6.47 0.90
C ALA A 114 14.85 5.42 -0.23
N ALA A 115 14.50 4.18 0.10
CA ALA A 115 14.39 3.11 -0.88
C ALA A 115 13.35 3.41 -1.99
N ILE A 116 12.20 3.99 -1.62
CA ILE A 116 11.18 4.42 -2.60
C ILE A 116 11.70 5.57 -3.46
N ALA A 117 12.40 6.55 -2.89
CA ALA A 117 12.94 7.70 -3.62
C ALA A 117 14.05 7.30 -4.61
N GLU A 118 14.81 6.27 -4.30
CA GLU A 118 15.89 5.74 -5.14
C GLU A 118 15.41 4.75 -6.22
N THR A 119 14.14 4.32 -6.16
CA THR A 119 13.60 3.35 -7.13
C THR A 119 13.36 4.03 -8.48
N GLU A 120 14.06 3.60 -9.51
CA GLU A 120 13.85 4.06 -10.89
C GLU A 120 12.43 3.76 -11.38
N ASN A 121 11.89 4.55 -12.30
CA ASN A 121 10.54 4.45 -12.85
C ASN A 121 9.41 4.59 -11.82
N LEU A 122 9.69 5.00 -10.58
CA LEU A 122 8.72 5.20 -9.52
C LEU A 122 8.56 6.68 -9.19
N HIS A 123 7.36 7.19 -9.40
CA HIS A 123 6.96 8.52 -8.98
C HIS A 123 6.07 8.45 -7.74
N VAL A 124 6.10 9.48 -6.90
CA VAL A 124 5.27 9.54 -5.70
C VAL A 124 4.42 10.81 -5.74
N LEU A 125 3.13 10.66 -5.40
CA LEU A 125 2.18 11.76 -5.31
C LEU A 125 1.52 11.76 -3.93
N ALA A 126 1.64 12.88 -3.21
CA ALA A 126 0.96 13.10 -1.94
C ALA A 126 -0.40 13.76 -2.18
N GLN A 127 -1.42 12.95 -2.43
CA GLN A 127 -2.81 13.37 -2.62
C GLN A 127 -3.75 12.22 -2.20
N PRO A 128 -4.88 12.51 -1.54
CA PRO A 128 -5.94 11.53 -1.36
C PRO A 128 -6.55 11.15 -2.71
N VAL A 129 -6.99 9.89 -2.84
CA VAL A 129 -7.73 9.41 -4.01
C VAL A 129 -9.21 9.32 -3.63
N ASP A 130 -10.06 10.00 -4.38
CA ASP A 130 -11.51 10.02 -4.15
C ASP A 130 -12.25 9.00 -5.01
N ASP A 131 -11.77 8.74 -6.23
CA ASP A 131 -12.46 7.83 -7.14
C ASP A 131 -11.49 7.05 -8.04
N VAL A 132 -11.99 5.96 -8.60
CA VAL A 132 -11.35 5.20 -9.67
C VAL A 132 -12.14 5.36 -10.97
N VAL A 133 -11.44 5.60 -12.05
CA VAL A 133 -12.04 5.76 -13.38
C VAL A 133 -12.25 4.40 -14.01
N VAL A 134 -13.51 4.06 -14.28
CA VAL A 134 -13.87 2.81 -14.96
C VAL A 134 -14.50 3.16 -16.33
N HIS A 135 -13.99 2.55 -17.37
CA HIS A 135 -14.51 2.65 -18.73
C HIS A 135 -14.61 1.25 -19.33
N GLU A 136 -15.80 0.92 -19.85
CA GLU A 136 -16.10 -0.42 -20.42
C GLU A 136 -15.71 -1.59 -19.48
N GLY A 137 -15.98 -1.45 -18.18
CA GLY A 137 -15.68 -2.48 -17.17
C GLY A 137 -14.19 -2.61 -16.80
N ARG A 138 -13.32 -1.73 -17.29
CA ARG A 138 -11.89 -1.71 -16.97
C ARG A 138 -11.53 -0.46 -16.18
N CYS A 139 -10.75 -0.64 -15.12
CA CYS A 139 -10.18 0.47 -14.38
C CYS A 139 -9.02 1.08 -15.19
N CYS A 140 -9.12 2.37 -15.53
CA CYS A 140 -8.18 3.07 -16.41
C CYS A 140 -7.56 4.34 -15.82
N GLY A 141 -7.77 4.60 -14.53
CA GLY A 141 -7.20 5.76 -13.85
C GLY A 141 -7.80 6.00 -12.49
N ILE A 142 -7.40 7.12 -11.90
CA ILE A 142 -7.89 7.62 -10.61
C ILE A 142 -8.33 9.08 -10.73
N ILE A 143 -9.13 9.52 -9.75
CA ILE A 143 -9.43 10.94 -9.50
C ILE A 143 -8.94 11.27 -8.10
N THR A 144 -8.07 12.24 -7.99
CA THR A 144 -7.55 12.76 -6.72
C THR A 144 -8.54 13.73 -6.07
N ALA A 145 -8.39 13.99 -4.78
CA ALA A 145 -9.30 14.86 -4.02
C ALA A 145 -9.36 16.31 -4.55
N ASP A 146 -8.35 16.77 -5.27
CA ASP A 146 -8.35 18.06 -5.99
C ASP A 146 -9.04 17.99 -7.37
N GLY A 147 -9.67 16.85 -7.70
CA GLY A 147 -10.41 16.63 -8.94
C GLY A 147 -9.54 16.30 -10.16
N LYS A 148 -8.24 16.13 -9.99
CA LYS A 148 -7.33 15.80 -11.09
C LYS A 148 -7.46 14.34 -11.49
N ARG A 149 -7.67 14.09 -12.79
CA ARG A 149 -7.65 12.76 -13.37
C ARG A 149 -6.21 12.35 -13.73
N ILE A 150 -5.83 11.14 -13.35
CA ILE A 150 -4.55 10.51 -13.71
C ILE A 150 -4.85 9.14 -14.31
N ASN A 151 -4.43 8.92 -15.54
CA ASN A 151 -4.69 7.68 -16.26
C ASN A 151 -3.59 6.65 -16.00
N ALA A 152 -3.97 5.38 -16.00
CA ALA A 152 -3.05 4.25 -15.94
C ALA A 152 -3.63 3.01 -16.60
N ALA A 153 -2.76 2.09 -17.01
CA ALA A 153 -3.18 0.80 -17.56
C ALA A 153 -3.68 -0.17 -16.47
N ALA A 154 -3.15 -0.06 -15.24
CA ALA A 154 -3.54 -0.88 -14.09
C ALA A 154 -3.55 -0.08 -12.78
N ILE A 155 -4.45 -0.47 -11.86
CA ILE A 155 -4.55 0.11 -10.52
C ILE A 155 -4.39 -0.99 -9.49
N VAL A 156 -3.53 -0.75 -8.49
CA VAL A 156 -3.34 -1.63 -7.33
C VAL A 156 -3.83 -0.92 -6.07
N LEU A 157 -4.81 -1.49 -5.39
CA LEU A 157 -5.37 -0.95 -4.16
C LEU A 157 -4.68 -1.58 -2.95
N THR A 158 -4.02 -0.75 -2.15
CA THR A 158 -3.34 -1.16 -0.90
C THR A 158 -3.71 -0.24 0.26
N THR A 159 -4.96 0.16 0.33
CA THR A 159 -5.51 1.15 1.26
C THR A 159 -5.53 0.71 2.73
N GLY A 160 -5.29 -0.56 3.00
CA GLY A 160 -5.22 -1.11 4.36
C GLY A 160 -6.50 -0.84 5.16
N THR A 161 -6.36 -0.18 6.32
CA THR A 161 -7.47 0.14 7.22
C THR A 161 -8.18 1.46 6.90
N PHE A 162 -7.83 2.13 5.79
CA PHE A 162 -8.37 3.46 5.48
C PHE A 162 -9.74 3.46 4.81
N LEU A 163 -10.16 2.36 4.18
CA LEU A 163 -11.47 2.25 3.54
C LEU A 163 -12.57 2.17 4.61
N ASP A 164 -13.27 3.31 4.82
CA ASP A 164 -14.35 3.47 5.80
C ASP A 164 -13.95 2.96 7.21
N GLY A 165 -12.70 3.23 7.59
CA GLY A 165 -12.11 2.74 8.82
C GLY A 165 -12.73 3.36 10.07
N ILE A 166 -12.88 2.56 11.12
CA ILE A 166 -13.36 3.01 12.44
C ILE A 166 -12.37 2.54 13.51
N VAL A 167 -11.85 3.49 14.27
CA VAL A 167 -11.03 3.20 15.45
C VAL A 167 -11.94 3.09 16.68
N HIS A 168 -11.82 2.01 17.42
CA HIS A 168 -12.53 1.78 18.68
C HIS A 168 -11.60 2.07 19.86
N ILE A 169 -12.01 2.99 20.73
CA ILE A 169 -11.34 3.29 22.01
C ILE A 169 -12.37 3.09 23.13
N GLY A 170 -12.35 1.93 23.75
CA GLY A 170 -13.42 1.53 24.67
C GLY A 170 -14.77 1.47 23.94
N THR A 171 -15.74 2.27 24.39
CA THR A 171 -17.07 2.38 23.77
C THR A 171 -17.16 3.43 22.66
N GLN A 172 -16.14 4.27 22.51
CA GLN A 172 -16.11 5.31 21.48
C GLN A 172 -15.76 4.73 20.12
N ARG A 173 -16.46 5.21 19.08
CA ARG A 173 -16.22 4.88 17.68
C ARG A 173 -15.82 6.15 16.95
N ILE A 174 -14.61 6.19 16.40
CA ILE A 174 -14.06 7.35 15.73
C ILE A 174 -13.77 6.96 14.27
N PRO A 175 -14.43 7.59 13.28
CA PRO A 175 -14.08 7.38 11.87
C PRO A 175 -12.62 7.79 11.63
N ALA A 176 -11.76 6.83 11.28
CA ALA A 176 -10.35 7.07 11.03
C ALA A 176 -9.74 5.89 10.26
N GLY A 177 -8.82 6.18 9.35
CA GLY A 177 -8.00 5.15 8.72
C GLY A 177 -6.94 4.60 9.66
N ARG A 178 -6.35 5.51 10.43
CA ARG A 178 -5.38 5.32 11.51
C ARG A 178 -5.64 6.37 12.59
N HIS A 179 -5.12 6.15 13.80
CA HIS A 179 -5.28 7.16 14.86
C HIS A 179 -4.76 8.54 14.40
N GLY A 180 -5.64 9.54 14.38
CA GLY A 180 -5.34 10.91 13.93
C GLY A 180 -5.37 11.12 12.41
N GLU A 181 -5.79 10.14 11.59
CA GLU A 181 -5.88 10.26 10.14
C GLU A 181 -7.29 9.98 9.63
N ALA A 182 -7.76 10.82 8.70
CA ALA A 182 -9.09 10.68 8.11
C ALA A 182 -9.22 9.39 7.27
N PRO A 183 -10.38 8.73 7.29
CA PRO A 183 -10.65 7.57 6.44
C PRO A 183 -10.95 8.00 5.00
N ALA A 184 -10.72 7.09 4.04
CA ALA A 184 -11.06 7.27 2.63
C ALA A 184 -12.53 6.84 2.38
N ILE A 185 -13.49 7.67 2.77
CA ILE A 185 -14.93 7.36 2.70
C ILE A 185 -15.42 7.38 1.26
N THR A 186 -15.01 8.38 0.46
CA THR A 186 -15.46 8.56 -0.93
C THR A 186 -15.05 7.38 -1.79
N LEU A 187 -13.77 7.02 -1.73
CA LEU A 187 -13.23 5.86 -2.44
C LEU A 187 -13.92 4.55 -1.99
N SER A 188 -14.18 4.39 -0.69
CA SER A 188 -14.87 3.21 -0.16
C SER A 188 -16.27 3.05 -0.77
N LYS A 189 -17.08 4.12 -0.74
CA LYS A 189 -18.44 4.12 -1.33
C LYS A 189 -18.40 3.78 -2.82
N ARG A 190 -17.44 4.31 -3.56
CA ARG A 190 -17.28 4.03 -4.99
C ARG A 190 -16.95 2.57 -5.25
N LEU A 191 -16.04 1.98 -4.48
CA LEU A 191 -15.69 0.56 -4.61
C LEU A 191 -16.89 -0.36 -4.29
N TYR A 192 -17.68 -0.03 -3.28
CA TYR A 192 -18.93 -0.78 -2.97
C TYR A 192 -19.95 -0.69 -4.12
N ALA A 193 -20.11 0.49 -4.73
CA ALA A 193 -21.00 0.65 -5.88
C ALA A 193 -20.54 -0.21 -7.07
N LEU A 194 -19.25 -0.16 -7.40
CA LEU A 194 -18.67 -1.01 -8.46
C LEU A 194 -18.80 -2.51 -8.17
N ALA A 195 -18.67 -2.92 -6.90
CA ALA A 195 -18.86 -4.31 -6.48
C ALA A 195 -20.32 -4.77 -6.68
N GLY A 196 -21.29 -3.91 -6.37
CA GLY A 196 -22.71 -4.19 -6.59
C GLY A 196 -23.08 -4.28 -8.06
N GLU A 197 -22.47 -3.44 -8.91
CA GLU A 197 -22.69 -3.44 -10.36
C GLU A 197 -22.08 -4.66 -11.08
N SER A 198 -20.94 -5.16 -10.59
CA SER A 198 -20.18 -6.23 -11.25
C SER A 198 -20.36 -7.62 -10.64
N GLY A 199 -20.92 -7.72 -9.44
CA GLY A 199 -21.05 -8.99 -8.70
C GLY A 199 -19.70 -9.67 -8.34
N ALA A 200 -18.58 -9.02 -8.63
CA ALA A 200 -17.27 -9.64 -8.67
C ALA A 200 -16.29 -9.21 -7.55
N LEU A 201 -16.62 -8.20 -6.74
CA LEU A 201 -15.71 -7.74 -5.67
C LEU A 201 -16.21 -8.23 -4.31
N SER A 202 -15.60 -9.28 -3.78
CA SER A 202 -15.68 -9.60 -2.36
C SER A 202 -14.64 -8.77 -1.63
N LEU A 203 -15.05 -7.64 -1.04
CA LEU A 203 -14.22 -6.93 -0.07
C LEU A 203 -14.25 -7.74 1.22
N GLY A 204 -13.18 -8.51 1.50
CA GLY A 204 -13.01 -9.20 2.77
C GLY A 204 -13.08 -8.19 3.94
N ARG A 205 -13.96 -8.47 4.90
CA ARG A 205 -14.04 -7.73 6.17
C ARG A 205 -12.99 -8.23 7.15
#